data_1349de2aee10a377a2ae697f50ca6824
#
_entry.id   1349de2aee10a377a2ae697f50ca6824
#
_cell.length_a   1.000
_cell.length_b   1.000
_cell.length_c   1.000
_cell.angle_alpha   90.00
_cell.angle_beta   90.00
_cell.angle_gamma   90.00
#
_symmetry.space_group_name_H-M   'P 1'
#
loop_
_entity.id
_entity.type
_entity.pdbx_description
1 polymer ?
#
loop_
_entity_poly.entity_id
_entity_poly.type
_entity_poly.pdbx_seq_one_letter_code
_entity_poly.pdbx_strand_id
1 'polypeptide(L)'
;MQERAVTPVGSHRPEPVDFWLVSASHRDLAAMVQAGTFREDLYYRICGWRQSLAPLRARPLAERRALILHLLREMDPALRLDEAAERQLLAHSLPGNVRQLKQVLEVACVLAEGLGNILPSHLHLPEEQTLSRAQCVGEAVTLREQNRLRVQQTLAACDGNVSEAARRLGISRTTLYRTLRTGG
;
A
#
# COMPACT_ATOMS: atom_id res chain seq x y z
N MET A 1 20.44 -9.59 -21.44
CA MET A 1 20.01 -8.47 -22.28
C MET A 1 21.12 -7.92 -23.18
N GLN A 2 22.33 -8.43 -23.11
CA GLN A 2 23.40 -8.03 -24.01
C GLN A 2 23.18 -8.49 -25.45
N GLU A 3 22.48 -9.61 -25.65
CA GLU A 3 22.31 -10.23 -26.97
C GLU A 3 21.03 -9.78 -27.71
N ARG A 4 20.19 -8.93 -27.11
CA ARG A 4 18.92 -8.46 -27.71
C ARG A 4 18.14 -9.57 -28.41
N ALA A 5 18.15 -10.77 -27.82
CA ALA A 5 17.45 -11.94 -28.32
C ALA A 5 16.78 -12.67 -27.17
N VAL A 6 15.63 -13.26 -27.43
CA VAL A 6 14.91 -14.13 -26.52
C VAL A 6 14.67 -15.49 -27.17
N THR A 7 14.73 -16.55 -26.38
CA THR A 7 14.33 -17.87 -26.84
C THR A 7 12.92 -18.14 -26.33
N PRO A 8 11.90 -18.21 -27.20
CA PRO A 8 10.53 -18.52 -26.80
C PRO A 8 10.45 -19.87 -26.08
N VAL A 9 9.50 -19.99 -25.17
CA VAL A 9 9.26 -21.26 -24.46
C VAL A 9 8.89 -22.34 -25.47
N GLY A 10 9.63 -23.47 -25.49
CA GLY A 10 9.45 -24.55 -26.45
C GLY A 10 10.21 -24.39 -27.76
N SER A 11 10.96 -23.33 -27.97
CA SER A 11 11.86 -23.12 -29.09
C SER A 11 13.32 -23.24 -28.65
N HIS A 12 14.18 -23.71 -29.57
CA HIS A 12 15.64 -23.70 -29.38
C HIS A 12 16.33 -22.59 -30.19
N ARG A 13 15.56 -21.77 -30.92
CA ARG A 13 16.12 -20.71 -31.77
C ARG A 13 15.93 -19.36 -31.07
N PRO A 14 17.01 -18.58 -30.85
CA PRO A 14 16.91 -17.21 -30.36
C PRO A 14 16.31 -16.31 -31.45
N GLU A 15 15.35 -15.48 -31.06
CA GLU A 15 14.76 -14.46 -31.92
C GLU A 15 15.23 -13.09 -31.47
N PRO A 16 15.69 -12.23 -32.40
CA PRO A 16 16.11 -10.88 -32.05
C PRO A 16 14.91 -10.06 -31.55
N VAL A 17 15.13 -9.31 -30.47
CA VAL A 17 14.11 -8.43 -29.90
C VAL A 17 14.70 -7.03 -29.67
N ASP A 18 13.92 -6.01 -29.97
CA ASP A 18 14.22 -4.64 -29.64
C ASP A 18 13.14 -4.13 -28.69
N PHE A 19 13.54 -3.74 -27.46
CA PHE A 19 12.63 -3.27 -26.44
C PHE A 19 13.29 -2.31 -25.46
N TRP A 20 12.48 -1.45 -24.89
CA TRP A 20 12.85 -0.61 -23.77
C TRP A 20 12.38 -1.27 -22.48
N LEU A 21 13.28 -1.40 -21.50
CA LEU A 21 12.96 -1.94 -20.19
C LEU A 21 12.67 -0.78 -19.24
N VAL A 22 11.45 -0.75 -18.71
CA VAL A 22 11.05 0.10 -17.59
C VAL A 22 10.70 -0.78 -16.42
N SER A 23 11.36 -0.59 -15.30
CA SER A 23 11.07 -1.31 -14.05
C SER A 23 10.76 -0.34 -12.93
N ALA A 24 9.89 -0.74 -12.01
CA ALA A 24 9.53 0.03 -10.84
C ALA A 24 9.59 -0.83 -9.58
N SER A 25 10.11 -0.27 -8.50
CA SER A 25 10.18 -0.92 -7.20
C SER A 25 9.95 0.12 -6.11
N HIS A 26 9.28 -0.28 -5.02
CA HIS A 26 9.19 0.52 -3.80
C HIS A 26 10.35 0.26 -2.83
N ARG A 27 11.20 -0.74 -3.13
CA ARG A 27 12.34 -1.13 -2.32
C ARG A 27 13.60 -0.39 -2.79
N ASP A 28 14.49 -0.09 -1.86
CA ASP A 28 15.82 0.40 -2.17
C ASP A 28 16.71 -0.76 -2.63
N LEU A 29 16.81 -0.92 -3.96
CA LEU A 29 17.59 -2.00 -4.56
C LEU A 29 19.10 -1.88 -4.25
N ALA A 30 19.63 -0.66 -4.08
CA ALA A 30 21.02 -0.47 -3.73
C ALA A 30 21.32 -0.98 -2.31
N ALA A 31 20.45 -0.66 -1.34
CA ALA A 31 20.55 -1.20 0.01
C ALA A 31 20.40 -2.74 0.03
N MET A 32 19.54 -3.30 -0.82
CA MET A 32 19.36 -4.76 -0.94
C MET A 32 20.60 -5.46 -1.52
N VAL A 33 21.31 -4.83 -2.46
CA VAL A 33 22.60 -5.34 -2.97
C VAL A 33 23.64 -5.35 -1.85
N GLN A 34 23.77 -4.25 -1.10
CA GLN A 34 24.68 -4.19 0.04
C GLN A 34 24.38 -5.24 1.12
N ALA A 35 23.09 -5.52 1.34
CA ALA A 35 22.65 -6.56 2.26
C ALA A 35 22.74 -8.00 1.69
N GLY A 36 23.20 -8.19 0.46
CA GLY A 36 23.29 -9.49 -0.22
C GLY A 36 21.94 -10.12 -0.58
N THR A 37 20.83 -9.38 -0.45
CA THR A 37 19.46 -9.86 -0.72
C THR A 37 18.99 -9.60 -2.16
N PHE A 38 19.80 -8.90 -2.95
CA PHE A 38 19.57 -8.67 -4.37
C PHE A 38 20.88 -8.84 -5.13
N ARG A 39 20.85 -9.51 -6.26
CA ARG A 39 22.04 -9.79 -7.07
C ARG A 39 22.60 -8.50 -7.68
N GLU A 40 23.89 -8.27 -7.49
CA GLU A 40 24.60 -7.09 -7.98
C GLU A 40 24.64 -7.03 -9.52
N ASP A 41 24.87 -8.19 -10.17
CA ASP A 41 24.91 -8.27 -11.64
C ASP A 41 23.55 -7.90 -12.27
N LEU A 42 22.45 -8.33 -11.65
CA LEU A 42 21.11 -7.97 -12.10
C LEU A 42 20.83 -6.48 -11.88
N TYR A 43 21.25 -5.94 -10.72
CA TYR A 43 21.10 -4.52 -10.44
C TYR A 43 21.72 -3.65 -11.52
N TYR A 44 22.99 -3.88 -11.89
CA TYR A 44 23.66 -3.09 -12.95
C TYR A 44 23.08 -3.31 -14.34
N ARG A 45 22.44 -4.43 -14.60
CA ARG A 45 21.76 -4.70 -15.89
C ARG A 45 20.45 -3.94 -16.06
N ILE A 46 19.71 -3.70 -14.98
CA ILE A 46 18.41 -3.01 -15.02
C ILE A 46 18.50 -1.52 -14.68
N CYS A 47 19.50 -1.10 -13.91
CA CYS A 47 19.70 0.29 -13.48
C CYS A 47 20.54 1.08 -14.46
N GLY A 48 20.01 1.34 -15.67
CA GLY A 48 20.63 2.28 -16.60
C GLY A 48 20.40 3.75 -16.20
N TRP A 49 19.17 4.08 -15.86
CA TRP A 49 18.77 5.38 -15.33
C TRP A 49 17.76 5.18 -14.19
N ARG A 50 17.91 5.94 -13.12
CA ARG A 50 17.07 5.82 -11.93
C ARG A 50 16.42 7.14 -11.60
N GLN A 51 15.10 7.12 -11.47
CA GLN A 51 14.31 8.24 -10.99
C GLN A 51 13.55 7.85 -9.71
N SER A 52 13.70 8.65 -8.69
CA SER A 52 12.88 8.53 -7.47
C SER A 52 11.67 9.44 -7.57
N LEU A 53 10.48 8.87 -7.37
CA LEU A 53 9.24 9.62 -7.33
C LEU A 53 8.94 10.03 -5.88
N ALA A 54 8.88 11.32 -5.63
CA ALA A 54 8.51 11.84 -4.33
C ALA A 54 7.06 11.46 -3.98
N PRO A 55 6.78 11.03 -2.74
CA PRO A 55 5.42 10.77 -2.30
C PRO A 55 4.58 12.07 -2.33
N LEU A 56 3.26 11.91 -2.49
CA LEU A 56 2.34 13.05 -2.66
C LEU A 56 2.49 14.10 -1.54
N ARG A 57 2.65 13.65 -0.29
CA ARG A 57 2.85 14.53 0.87
C ARG A 57 4.12 15.39 0.82
N ALA A 58 5.15 14.94 0.09
CA ALA A 58 6.42 15.66 -0.05
C ALA A 58 6.42 16.65 -1.24
N ARG A 59 5.35 16.69 -2.03
CA ARG A 59 5.23 17.63 -3.14
C ARG A 59 4.75 19.00 -2.65
N PRO A 60 5.14 20.08 -3.35
CA PRO A 60 4.64 21.43 -3.07
C PRO A 60 3.11 21.48 -3.07
N LEU A 61 2.53 22.32 -2.22
CA LEU A 61 1.06 22.49 -2.11
C LEU A 61 0.42 22.82 -3.45
N ALA A 62 1.07 23.68 -4.26
CA ALA A 62 0.58 24.06 -5.58
C ALA A 62 0.44 22.84 -6.54
N GLU A 63 1.43 21.93 -6.53
CA GLU A 63 1.37 20.71 -7.33
C GLU A 63 0.29 19.75 -6.83
N ARG A 64 0.15 19.62 -5.51
CA ARG A 64 -0.89 18.79 -4.90
C ARG A 64 -2.29 19.31 -5.25
N ARG A 65 -2.48 20.62 -5.18
CA ARG A 65 -3.71 21.30 -5.57
C ARG A 65 -4.02 21.08 -7.05
N ALA A 66 -3.03 21.30 -7.92
CA ALA A 66 -3.18 21.11 -9.36
C ALA A 66 -3.58 19.65 -9.69
N LEU A 67 -2.98 18.67 -9.01
CA LEU A 67 -3.31 17.25 -9.18
C LEU A 67 -4.74 16.93 -8.72
N ILE A 68 -5.17 17.44 -7.57
CA ILE A 68 -6.54 17.25 -7.08
C ILE A 68 -7.55 17.79 -8.09
N LEU A 69 -7.36 19.01 -8.57
CA LEU A 69 -8.25 19.65 -9.54
C LEU A 69 -8.23 18.94 -10.90
N HIS A 70 -7.08 18.42 -11.32
CA HIS A 70 -6.96 17.64 -12.55
C HIS A 70 -7.75 16.34 -12.45
N LEU A 71 -7.54 15.56 -11.40
CA LEU A 71 -8.26 14.30 -11.18
C LEU A 71 -9.77 14.52 -11.07
N LEU A 72 -10.19 15.57 -10.36
CA LEU A 72 -11.62 15.89 -10.24
C LEU A 72 -12.24 16.20 -11.61
N ARG A 73 -11.54 16.97 -12.45
CA ARG A 73 -12.02 17.30 -13.80
C ARG A 73 -12.09 16.08 -14.72
N GLU A 74 -11.19 15.11 -14.55
CA GLU A 74 -11.25 13.85 -15.30
C GLU A 74 -12.43 12.99 -14.89
N MET A 75 -12.84 13.03 -13.62
CA MET A 75 -13.97 12.24 -13.10
C MET A 75 -15.30 12.90 -13.40
N ASP A 76 -15.44 14.17 -13.03
CA ASP A 76 -16.66 14.95 -13.29
C ASP A 76 -16.31 16.45 -13.45
N PRO A 77 -16.36 16.96 -14.69
CA PRO A 77 -16.05 18.36 -14.98
C PRO A 77 -17.09 19.35 -14.44
N ALA A 78 -18.30 18.89 -14.08
CA ALA A 78 -19.36 19.72 -13.53
C ALA A 78 -19.21 19.99 -12.03
N LEU A 79 -18.55 19.07 -11.30
CA LEU A 79 -18.34 19.19 -9.88
C LEU A 79 -17.21 20.18 -9.55
N ARG A 80 -17.41 20.91 -8.47
CA ARG A 80 -16.39 21.80 -7.89
C ARG A 80 -16.03 21.34 -6.50
N LEU A 81 -14.82 21.65 -6.10
CA LEU A 81 -14.33 21.37 -4.74
C LEU A 81 -14.55 22.60 -3.87
N ASP A 82 -15.26 22.44 -2.78
CA ASP A 82 -15.40 23.48 -1.75
C ASP A 82 -14.04 23.80 -1.11
N GLU A 83 -13.82 25.04 -0.71
CA GLU A 83 -12.54 25.48 -0.14
C GLU A 83 -12.18 24.73 1.16
N ALA A 84 -13.18 24.42 2.00
CA ALA A 84 -12.94 23.66 3.22
C ALA A 84 -12.60 22.19 2.91
N ALA A 85 -13.22 21.60 1.90
CA ALA A 85 -12.89 20.27 1.41
C ALA A 85 -11.48 20.23 0.80
N GLU A 86 -11.11 21.25 0.03
CA GLU A 86 -9.75 21.36 -0.53
C GLU A 86 -8.70 21.44 0.59
N ARG A 87 -8.93 22.29 1.59
CA ARG A 87 -8.01 22.42 2.75
C ARG A 87 -7.86 21.09 3.49
N GLN A 88 -8.94 20.35 3.67
CA GLN A 88 -8.91 19.05 4.33
C GLN A 88 -8.09 18.03 3.55
N LEU A 89 -8.27 17.94 2.22
CA LEU A 89 -7.47 17.08 1.34
C LEU A 89 -5.98 17.44 1.36
N LEU A 90 -5.66 18.74 1.33
CA LEU A 90 -4.29 19.22 1.37
C LEU A 90 -3.62 19.02 2.73
N ALA A 91 -4.36 19.04 3.81
CA ALA A 91 -3.85 18.78 5.15
C ALA A 91 -3.58 17.30 5.41
N HIS A 92 -4.31 16.39 4.77
CA HIS A 92 -4.20 14.97 4.99
C HIS A 92 -2.91 14.38 4.37
N SER A 93 -2.28 13.43 5.06
CA SER A 93 -0.98 12.83 4.64
C SER A 93 -1.06 11.94 3.40
N LEU A 94 -2.24 11.35 3.12
CA LEU A 94 -2.51 10.45 2.01
C LEU A 94 -1.42 9.38 1.82
N PRO A 95 -1.22 8.45 2.78
CA PRO A 95 -0.14 7.46 2.73
C PRO A 95 -0.20 6.57 1.47
N GLY A 96 -1.40 6.31 0.91
CA GLY A 96 -1.60 5.61 -0.36
C GLY A 96 -1.36 6.49 -1.61
N ASN A 97 -0.83 7.71 -1.41
CA ASN A 97 -0.46 8.64 -2.48
C ASN A 97 -1.61 8.93 -3.46
N VAL A 98 -1.31 8.99 -4.76
CA VAL A 98 -2.28 9.32 -5.82
C VAL A 98 -3.41 8.30 -5.91
N ARG A 99 -3.12 7.01 -5.63
CA ARG A 99 -4.17 5.97 -5.65
C ARG A 99 -5.23 6.21 -4.58
N GLN A 100 -4.82 6.54 -3.37
CA GLN A 100 -5.74 6.86 -2.28
C GLN A 100 -6.51 8.16 -2.57
N LEU A 101 -5.82 9.21 -3.04
CA LEU A 101 -6.45 10.46 -3.44
C LEU A 101 -7.55 10.21 -4.48
N LYS A 102 -7.26 9.40 -5.51
CA LYS A 102 -8.22 9.04 -6.55
C LYS A 102 -9.45 8.35 -5.97
N GLN A 103 -9.27 7.36 -5.10
CA GLN A 103 -10.37 6.66 -4.44
C GLN A 103 -11.25 7.59 -3.59
N VAL A 104 -10.62 8.50 -2.83
CA VAL A 104 -11.36 9.48 -2.01
C VAL A 104 -12.20 10.42 -2.90
N LEU A 105 -11.64 10.89 -4.01
CA LEU A 105 -12.36 11.74 -4.95
C LEU A 105 -13.47 10.98 -5.67
N GLU A 106 -13.27 9.73 -6.08
CA GLU A 106 -14.31 8.89 -6.69
C GLU A 106 -15.53 8.74 -5.78
N VAL A 107 -15.32 8.43 -4.51
CA VAL A 107 -16.40 8.34 -3.52
C VAL A 107 -17.07 9.71 -3.31
N ALA A 108 -16.27 10.78 -3.20
CA ALA A 108 -16.80 12.12 -3.02
C ALA A 108 -17.65 12.60 -4.20
N CYS A 109 -17.27 12.25 -5.44
CA CYS A 109 -18.08 12.54 -6.64
C CYS A 109 -19.45 11.85 -6.59
N VAL A 110 -19.48 10.56 -6.21
CA VAL A 110 -20.74 9.82 -6.09
C VAL A 110 -21.64 10.44 -5.01
N LEU A 111 -21.08 10.84 -3.85
CA LEU A 111 -21.86 11.46 -2.77
C LEU A 111 -22.31 12.89 -3.07
N ALA A 112 -21.62 13.59 -3.96
CA ALA A 112 -21.93 14.94 -4.38
C ALA A 112 -22.76 15.00 -5.66
N GLU A 113 -23.18 13.86 -6.19
CA GLU A 113 -23.99 13.78 -7.42
C GLU A 113 -25.25 14.66 -7.31
N GLY A 114 -25.44 15.53 -8.28
CA GLY A 114 -26.55 16.49 -8.30
C GLY A 114 -26.41 17.72 -7.38
N LEU A 115 -25.38 17.80 -6.53
CA LEU A 115 -25.17 18.93 -5.61
C LEU A 115 -24.26 20.02 -6.19
N GLY A 116 -23.49 19.72 -7.22
CA GLY A 116 -22.58 20.64 -7.91
C GLY A 116 -21.27 20.93 -7.16
N ASN A 117 -21.21 20.67 -5.84
CA ASN A 117 -20.04 20.93 -5.01
C ASN A 117 -19.71 19.74 -4.08
N ILE A 118 -18.43 19.41 -3.99
CA ILE A 118 -17.90 18.45 -3.00
C ILE A 118 -17.64 19.20 -1.71
N LEU A 119 -18.37 18.85 -0.65
CA LEU A 119 -18.23 19.38 0.70
C LEU A 119 -17.29 18.51 1.55
N PRO A 120 -16.76 19.00 2.69
CA PRO A 120 -15.96 18.18 3.62
C PRO A 120 -16.64 16.88 4.07
N SER A 121 -17.98 16.90 4.22
CA SER A 121 -18.77 15.72 4.60
C SER A 121 -18.77 14.59 3.57
N HIS A 122 -18.45 14.87 2.31
CA HIS A 122 -18.34 13.89 1.24
C HIS A 122 -16.95 13.24 1.20
N LEU A 123 -15.96 13.80 1.92
CA LEU A 123 -14.60 13.28 1.96
C LEU A 123 -14.47 12.18 3.03
N HIS A 124 -14.48 10.94 2.62
CA HIS A 124 -14.19 9.80 3.47
C HIS A 124 -12.69 9.56 3.53
N LEU A 125 -12.00 10.42 4.29
CA LEU A 125 -10.58 10.27 4.55
C LEU A 125 -10.41 9.20 5.64
N PRO A 126 -9.63 8.12 5.40
CA PRO A 126 -9.30 7.18 6.46
C PRO A 126 -8.62 7.94 7.58
N GLU A 127 -8.96 7.63 8.83
CA GLU A 127 -8.21 8.16 9.98
C GLU A 127 -6.72 7.94 9.74
N GLU A 128 -5.92 8.95 10.01
CA GLU A 128 -4.46 8.83 10.01
C GLU A 128 -4.04 7.85 11.13
N GLN A 129 -4.33 6.58 10.93
CA GLN A 129 -3.56 5.57 11.61
C GLN A 129 -2.14 5.81 11.11
N THR A 130 -1.36 6.44 11.97
CA THR A 130 0.09 6.45 11.86
C THR A 130 0.51 4.99 11.78
N LEU A 131 0.55 4.46 10.56
CA LEU A 131 1.38 3.32 10.23
C LEU A 131 2.80 3.86 10.45
N SER A 132 3.14 3.92 11.73
CA SER A 132 4.46 4.33 12.18
C SER A 132 5.42 3.45 11.40
N ARG A 133 6.21 4.07 10.54
CA ARG A 133 7.27 3.42 9.76
C ARG A 133 8.27 2.71 10.69
N ALA A 134 8.14 2.94 12.00
CA ALA A 134 8.86 2.23 13.05
C ALA A 134 8.41 0.77 13.23
N GLN A 135 7.21 0.39 12.77
CA GLN A 135 6.75 -1.01 12.84
C GLN A 135 7.12 -1.85 11.62
N CYS A 136 7.67 -1.26 10.56
CA CYS A 136 8.15 -2.01 9.38
C CYS A 136 9.67 -2.32 9.43
N VAL A 137 10.40 -1.91 10.47
CA VAL A 137 11.86 -2.16 10.62
C VAL A 137 12.17 -2.98 11.88
N GLY A 138 11.14 -3.37 12.63
CA GLY A 138 11.31 -4.28 13.75
C GLY A 138 10.45 -5.52 13.52
N GLU A 139 11.12 -6.65 13.29
CA GLU A 139 10.57 -8.01 13.24
C GLU A 139 9.31 -8.16 12.36
N ALA A 140 9.47 -8.88 11.28
CA ALA A 140 8.34 -9.48 10.57
C ALA A 140 7.68 -10.51 11.49
N VAL A 141 6.93 -10.02 12.49
CA VAL A 141 6.03 -10.86 13.28
C VAL A 141 5.05 -11.43 12.26
N THR A 142 5.23 -12.70 11.93
CA THR A 142 4.39 -13.38 10.94
C THR A 142 2.93 -13.27 11.39
N LEU A 143 1.98 -13.27 10.45
CA LEU A 143 0.54 -13.34 10.74
C LEU A 143 0.21 -14.43 11.78
N ARG A 144 1.03 -15.49 11.84
CA ARG A 144 0.92 -16.56 12.83
C ARG A 144 1.30 -16.11 14.25
N GLU A 145 2.33 -15.29 14.39
CA GLU A 145 2.74 -14.74 15.70
C GLU A 145 1.77 -13.68 16.21
N GLN A 146 1.25 -12.83 15.34
CA GLN A 146 0.20 -11.87 15.70
C GLN A 146 -1.08 -12.59 16.16
N ASN A 147 -1.50 -13.62 15.43
CA ASN A 147 -2.64 -14.44 15.85
C ASN A 147 -2.38 -15.16 17.17
N ARG A 148 -1.16 -15.65 17.42
CA ARG A 148 -0.77 -16.28 18.67
C ARG A 148 -0.82 -15.31 19.84
N LEU A 149 -0.25 -14.12 19.72
CA LEU A 149 -0.32 -13.07 20.73
C LEU A 149 -1.77 -12.70 21.06
N ARG A 150 -2.61 -12.55 20.05
CA ARG A 150 -4.03 -12.25 20.22
C ARG A 150 -4.78 -13.37 20.95
N VAL A 151 -4.46 -14.62 20.64
CA VAL A 151 -5.03 -15.79 21.34
C VAL A 151 -4.58 -15.83 22.79
N GLN A 152 -3.29 -15.60 23.09
CA GLN A 152 -2.76 -15.56 24.44
C GLN A 152 -3.37 -14.43 25.28
N GLN A 153 -3.47 -13.22 24.74
CA GLN A 153 -4.09 -12.08 25.40
C GLN A 153 -5.56 -12.34 25.73
N THR A 154 -6.32 -12.92 24.78
CA THR A 154 -7.73 -13.25 25.00
C THR A 154 -7.89 -14.36 26.02
N LEU A 155 -7.01 -15.35 26.03
CA LEU A 155 -7.03 -16.43 27.02
C LEU A 155 -6.71 -15.91 28.43
N ALA A 156 -5.73 -15.00 28.56
CA ALA A 156 -5.44 -14.35 29.84
C ALA A 156 -6.61 -13.48 30.33
N ALA A 157 -7.25 -12.75 29.42
CA ALA A 157 -8.45 -11.94 29.74
C ALA A 157 -9.69 -12.76 30.10
N CYS A 158 -9.67 -14.09 29.88
CA CYS A 158 -10.72 -15.04 30.25
C CYS A 158 -10.26 -15.97 31.36
N ASP A 159 -9.27 -15.62 32.18
CA ASP A 159 -8.72 -16.42 33.28
C ASP A 159 -8.41 -17.87 32.90
N GLY A 160 -7.92 -18.09 31.68
CA GLY A 160 -7.61 -19.42 31.17
C GLY A 160 -8.79 -20.21 30.63
N ASN A 161 -9.99 -19.65 30.61
CA ASN A 161 -11.18 -20.35 30.12
C ASN A 161 -11.18 -20.44 28.58
N VAL A 162 -10.74 -21.61 28.09
CA VAL A 162 -10.58 -21.90 26.64
C VAL A 162 -11.93 -21.80 25.89
N SER A 163 -13.04 -22.19 26.53
CA SER A 163 -14.34 -22.15 25.86
C SER A 163 -14.83 -20.73 25.67
N GLU A 164 -14.61 -19.85 26.63
CA GLU A 164 -14.95 -18.43 26.54
C GLU A 164 -14.05 -17.69 25.59
N ALA A 165 -12.73 -17.96 25.63
CA ALA A 165 -11.74 -17.38 24.71
C ALA A 165 -12.05 -17.77 23.24
N ALA A 166 -12.38 -19.05 22.97
CA ALA A 166 -12.75 -19.51 21.64
C ALA A 166 -14.02 -18.80 21.12
N ARG A 167 -15.02 -18.60 21.98
CA ARG A 167 -16.24 -17.87 21.64
C ARG A 167 -15.96 -16.40 21.32
N ARG A 168 -15.14 -15.70 22.10
CA ARG A 168 -14.76 -14.30 21.88
C ARG A 168 -13.95 -14.10 20.60
N LEU A 169 -13.12 -15.09 20.24
CA LEU A 169 -12.32 -15.06 19.02
C LEU A 169 -13.06 -15.56 17.77
N GLY A 170 -14.27 -16.08 17.91
CA GLY A 170 -15.07 -16.63 16.81
C GLY A 170 -14.44 -17.88 16.17
N ILE A 171 -13.63 -18.65 16.91
CA ILE A 171 -12.94 -19.85 16.42
C ILE A 171 -13.34 -21.10 17.24
N SER A 172 -13.10 -22.29 16.63
CA SER A 172 -13.33 -23.54 17.34
C SER A 172 -12.29 -23.77 18.46
N ARG A 173 -12.67 -24.47 19.52
CA ARG A 173 -11.74 -24.90 20.60
C ARG A 173 -10.54 -25.66 20.04
N THR A 174 -10.77 -26.52 19.06
CA THR A 174 -9.71 -27.28 18.38
C THR A 174 -8.70 -26.37 17.67
N THR A 175 -9.18 -25.31 17.02
CA THR A 175 -8.33 -24.31 16.38
C THR A 175 -7.50 -23.54 17.39
N LEU A 176 -8.10 -23.17 18.54
CA LEU A 176 -7.41 -22.48 19.63
C LEU A 176 -6.27 -23.34 20.21
N TYR A 177 -6.54 -24.63 20.53
CA TYR A 177 -5.51 -25.57 21.00
C TYR A 177 -4.39 -25.76 19.96
N ARG A 178 -4.73 -25.85 18.67
CA ARG A 178 -3.74 -25.98 17.59
C ARG A 178 -2.82 -24.77 17.53
N THR A 179 -3.37 -23.57 17.67
CA THR A 179 -2.58 -22.32 17.66
C THR A 179 -1.65 -22.21 18.86
N LEU A 180 -2.04 -22.71 20.03
CA LEU A 180 -1.22 -22.74 21.23
C LEU A 180 -0.10 -23.79 21.15
N ARG A 181 -0.33 -24.94 20.48
CA ARG A 181 0.60 -26.09 20.41
C ARG A 181 1.67 -25.95 19.32
N THR A 182 1.47 -25.12 18.31
CA THR A 182 2.41 -24.95 17.17
C THR A 182 3.61 -24.03 17.52
N GLY A 183 3.96 -23.89 18.78
CA GLY A 183 5.02 -23.00 19.28
C GLY A 183 5.90 -23.60 20.37
N GLY A 184 6.10 -24.95 20.36
CA GLY A 184 7.13 -25.64 21.11
C GLY A 184 8.23 -26.10 20.19
#